data_e86afea54248b0d38a327c10750489fd
#
_entry.id   e86afea54248b0d38a327c10750489fd
#
_cell.length_a   1.000
_cell.length_b   1.000
_cell.length_c   1.000
_cell.angle_alpha   90.00
_cell.angle_beta   90.00
_cell.angle_gamma   90.00
#
_symmetry.space_group_name_H-M   'P 1'
#
loop_
_entity.id
_entity.type
_entity.pdbx_description
1 polymer ?
#
loop_
_entity_poly.entity_id
_entity_poly.type
_entity_poly.pdbx_seq_one_letter_code
_entity_poly.pdbx_strand_id
1 'polypeptide(L)'
;MELQERWPVLGRYERATQWLTIWADLGRSPRTIEAYARALTGYLECCERHKTDPMVAGREQIAIYLRELRSRPRIHTRGAAEGEQRVGLANATLQQRLVAVRLFYDYLIEEGLRTSNPVGRGQGASGGGSGRPSRGLLTRQTELPWIPSEEQWQAVLAVFATEPARNRLMAALAYDAALRREELCSLRTDDIDPSRRMLRIRAETTKTRAGRAVPYSACTGVLLTAYLRHRAVISRDRGPLFLSESRRNYGRPLTLWTWSKVVRRIAVTADVEGFSTHTMRHLCLTDLARMGWGLHAIATFAGHRSLESTLRYIHLSGRELAEKLNKGMTQIHAWRVEMLTQQQFPDGTAS
;
A
#
# COMPACT_ATOMS: atom_id res chain seq x y z
N MET A 1 8.43 -24.44 -8.64
CA MET A 1 7.76 -24.15 -7.35
C MET A 1 6.58 -25.07 -7.22
N GLU A 2 6.65 -26.03 -6.32
CA GLU A 2 5.60 -27.06 -6.16
C GLU A 2 4.38 -26.46 -5.48
N LEU A 3 3.57 -25.75 -6.28
CA LEU A 3 2.33 -25.12 -5.82
C LEU A 3 1.33 -26.13 -5.27
N GLN A 4 1.36 -27.35 -5.81
CA GLN A 4 0.44 -28.43 -5.45
C GLN A 4 0.70 -28.98 -4.04
N GLU A 5 1.95 -29.04 -3.57
CA GLU A 5 2.26 -29.46 -2.20
C GLU A 5 1.70 -28.48 -1.16
N ARG A 6 1.76 -27.19 -1.46
CA ARG A 6 1.27 -26.16 -0.55
C ARG A 6 -0.24 -25.94 -0.63
N TRP A 7 -0.83 -26.20 -1.80
CA TRP A 7 -2.26 -26.07 -2.09
C TRP A 7 -2.78 -27.29 -2.83
N PRO A 8 -3.09 -28.40 -2.12
CA PRO A 8 -3.48 -29.67 -2.73
C PRO A 8 -4.70 -29.57 -3.65
N VAL A 9 -5.60 -28.62 -3.38
CA VAL A 9 -6.78 -28.37 -4.23
C VAL A 9 -6.38 -28.03 -5.67
N LEU A 10 -5.31 -27.26 -5.87
CA LEU A 10 -4.85 -26.90 -7.22
C LEU A 10 -4.45 -28.13 -8.05
N GLY A 11 -3.95 -29.19 -7.40
CA GLY A 11 -3.59 -30.45 -8.08
C GLY A 11 -4.81 -31.20 -8.67
N ARG A 12 -6.03 -30.94 -8.16
CA ARG A 12 -7.27 -31.52 -8.71
C ARG A 12 -7.81 -30.75 -9.93
N TYR A 13 -7.30 -29.53 -10.16
CA TYR A 13 -7.73 -28.67 -11.25
C TYR A 13 -6.54 -28.33 -12.15
N GLU A 14 -6.28 -29.19 -13.13
CA GLU A 14 -5.14 -29.07 -14.04
C GLU A 14 -5.03 -27.69 -14.68
N ARG A 15 -6.13 -27.12 -15.14
CA ARG A 15 -6.18 -25.79 -15.77
C ARG A 15 -5.76 -24.68 -14.84
N ALA A 16 -6.06 -24.80 -13.53
CA ALA A 16 -5.64 -23.81 -12.53
C ALA A 16 -4.11 -23.85 -12.32
N THR A 17 -3.55 -25.05 -12.26
CA THR A 17 -2.10 -25.24 -12.15
C THR A 17 -1.38 -24.73 -13.39
N GLN A 18 -1.87 -25.08 -14.58
CA GLN A 18 -1.33 -24.64 -15.87
C GLN A 18 -1.32 -23.11 -15.96
N TRP A 19 -2.42 -22.45 -15.63
CA TRP A 19 -2.51 -20.99 -15.61
C TRP A 19 -1.47 -20.35 -14.70
N LEU A 20 -1.28 -20.84 -13.48
CA LEU A 20 -0.29 -20.32 -12.54
C LEU A 20 1.15 -20.55 -13.02
N THR A 21 1.41 -21.69 -13.68
CA THR A 21 2.71 -22.00 -14.28
C THR A 21 3.03 -21.01 -15.42
N ILE A 22 2.07 -20.80 -16.34
CA ILE A 22 2.22 -19.83 -17.44
C ILE A 22 2.57 -18.43 -16.87
N TRP A 23 1.87 -17.98 -15.84
CA TRP A 23 2.18 -16.68 -15.23
C TRP A 23 3.56 -16.63 -14.56
N ALA A 24 4.03 -17.74 -14.00
CA ALA A 24 5.38 -17.85 -13.44
C ALA A 24 6.44 -17.77 -14.56
N ASP A 25 6.24 -18.49 -15.65
CA ASP A 25 7.15 -18.52 -16.82
C ASP A 25 7.18 -17.17 -17.54
N LEU A 26 6.06 -16.44 -17.56
CA LEU A 26 6.00 -15.06 -18.04
C LEU A 26 6.65 -14.02 -17.08
N GLY A 27 7.33 -14.47 -16.02
CA GLY A 27 8.12 -13.64 -15.13
C GLY A 27 7.31 -12.84 -14.10
N ARG A 28 6.11 -13.29 -13.74
CA ARG A 28 5.38 -12.73 -12.60
C ARG A 28 6.09 -13.05 -11.30
N SER A 29 6.08 -12.08 -10.37
CA SER A 29 6.78 -12.28 -9.11
C SER A 29 6.24 -13.49 -8.33
N PRO A 30 7.10 -14.28 -7.64
CA PRO A 30 6.67 -15.42 -6.83
C PRO A 30 5.56 -15.05 -5.82
N ARG A 31 5.62 -13.87 -5.21
CA ARG A 31 4.58 -13.37 -4.29
C ARG A 31 3.24 -13.15 -4.98
N THR A 32 3.24 -12.71 -6.24
CA THR A 32 2.00 -12.57 -7.02
C THR A 32 1.40 -13.93 -7.29
N ILE A 33 2.23 -14.90 -7.72
CA ILE A 33 1.79 -16.28 -7.95
C ILE A 33 1.22 -16.90 -6.67
N GLU A 34 1.90 -16.75 -5.54
CA GLU A 34 1.39 -17.22 -4.24
C GLU A 34 0.04 -16.57 -3.85
N ALA A 35 -0.12 -15.28 -4.10
CA ALA A 35 -1.36 -14.57 -3.82
C ALA A 35 -2.51 -15.07 -4.71
N TYR A 36 -2.22 -15.33 -5.99
CA TYR A 36 -3.19 -15.88 -6.93
C TYR A 36 -3.54 -17.33 -6.60
N ALA A 37 -2.55 -18.17 -6.30
CA ALA A 37 -2.75 -19.54 -5.87
C ALA A 37 -3.67 -19.62 -4.64
N ARG A 38 -3.37 -18.82 -3.60
CA ARG A 38 -4.19 -18.75 -2.38
C ARG A 38 -5.63 -18.29 -2.65
N ALA A 39 -5.79 -17.30 -3.53
CA ALA A 39 -7.11 -16.76 -3.85
C ALA A 39 -7.92 -17.79 -4.66
N LEU A 40 -7.31 -18.41 -5.65
CA LEU A 40 -7.95 -19.41 -6.50
C LEU A 40 -8.27 -20.69 -5.72
N THR A 41 -7.35 -21.18 -4.87
CA THR A 41 -7.64 -22.30 -3.95
C THR A 41 -8.91 -22.05 -3.14
N GLY A 42 -9.02 -20.89 -2.49
CA GLY A 42 -10.21 -20.59 -1.70
C GLY A 42 -11.51 -20.53 -2.51
N TYR A 43 -11.44 -20.20 -3.80
CA TYR A 43 -12.57 -20.23 -4.71
C TYR A 43 -12.92 -21.66 -5.13
N LEU A 44 -11.93 -22.45 -5.52
CA LEU A 44 -12.11 -23.86 -5.91
C LEU A 44 -12.66 -24.72 -4.76
N GLU A 45 -12.15 -24.51 -3.53
CA GLU A 45 -12.70 -25.12 -2.32
C GLU A 45 -14.19 -24.75 -2.10
N CYS A 46 -14.57 -23.51 -2.39
CA CYS A 46 -15.96 -23.09 -2.33
C CYS A 46 -16.80 -23.83 -3.39
N CYS A 47 -16.29 -23.96 -4.61
CA CYS A 47 -16.96 -24.73 -5.66
C CYS A 47 -17.16 -26.21 -5.25
N GLU A 48 -16.15 -26.84 -4.67
CA GLU A 48 -16.24 -28.23 -4.17
C GLU A 48 -17.32 -28.37 -3.09
N ARG A 49 -17.33 -27.47 -2.09
CA ARG A 49 -18.35 -27.51 -1.02
C ARG A 49 -19.77 -27.38 -1.55
N HIS A 50 -19.96 -26.60 -2.61
CA HIS A 50 -21.27 -26.39 -3.25
C HIS A 50 -21.51 -27.33 -4.44
N LYS A 51 -20.63 -28.32 -4.66
CA LYS A 51 -20.74 -29.31 -5.75
C LYS A 51 -20.92 -28.65 -7.12
N THR A 52 -20.26 -27.52 -7.35
CA THR A 52 -20.30 -26.76 -8.60
C THR A 52 -19.00 -26.95 -9.36
N ASP A 53 -19.08 -27.38 -10.61
CA ASP A 53 -17.90 -27.41 -11.49
C ASP A 53 -17.48 -25.97 -11.82
N PRO A 54 -16.22 -25.55 -11.55
CA PRO A 54 -15.71 -24.24 -11.91
C PRO A 54 -15.80 -23.94 -13.41
N MET A 55 -15.79 -24.98 -14.26
CA MET A 55 -15.88 -24.82 -15.71
C MET A 55 -17.25 -24.30 -16.18
N VAL A 56 -18.32 -24.52 -15.41
CA VAL A 56 -19.67 -24.06 -15.73
C VAL A 56 -20.21 -23.03 -14.74
N ALA A 57 -19.45 -22.72 -13.69
CA ALA A 57 -19.85 -21.79 -12.63
C ALA A 57 -20.27 -20.42 -13.20
N GLY A 58 -21.39 -19.92 -12.71
CA GLY A 58 -21.96 -18.62 -13.07
C GLY A 58 -21.75 -17.55 -11.99
N ARG A 59 -22.44 -16.41 -12.17
CA ARG A 59 -22.40 -15.30 -11.20
C ARG A 59 -22.93 -15.69 -9.82
N GLU A 60 -23.87 -16.61 -9.75
CA GLU A 60 -24.41 -17.11 -8.50
C GLU A 60 -23.31 -17.73 -7.63
N GLN A 61 -22.44 -18.55 -8.22
CA GLN A 61 -21.32 -19.17 -7.51
C GLN A 61 -20.32 -18.11 -6.99
N ILE A 62 -20.10 -17.05 -7.76
CA ILE A 62 -19.27 -15.94 -7.29
C ILE A 62 -19.92 -15.21 -6.11
N ALA A 63 -21.25 -15.03 -6.14
CA ALA A 63 -22.00 -14.43 -5.04
C ALA A 63 -21.94 -15.29 -3.77
N ILE A 64 -22.06 -16.61 -3.88
CA ILE A 64 -21.89 -17.56 -2.78
C ILE A 64 -20.46 -17.45 -2.19
N TYR A 65 -19.43 -17.45 -3.03
CA TYR A 65 -18.04 -17.29 -2.59
C TYR A 65 -17.82 -15.99 -1.84
N LEU A 66 -18.35 -14.86 -2.34
CA LEU A 66 -18.25 -13.57 -1.66
C LEU A 66 -18.98 -13.57 -0.32
N ARG A 67 -20.15 -14.23 -0.22
CA ARG A 67 -20.91 -14.40 1.03
C ARG A 67 -20.07 -15.15 2.07
N GLU A 68 -19.48 -16.28 1.69
CA GLU A 68 -18.60 -17.04 2.56
C GLU A 68 -17.40 -16.21 3.04
N LEU A 69 -16.76 -15.44 2.16
CA LEU A 69 -15.64 -14.59 2.53
C LEU A 69 -16.04 -13.45 3.49
N ARG A 70 -17.28 -12.98 3.40
CA ARG A 70 -17.84 -11.95 4.30
C ARG A 70 -18.29 -12.52 5.64
N SER A 71 -18.59 -13.80 5.73
CA SER A 71 -18.99 -14.47 6.98
C SER A 71 -17.82 -15.12 7.73
N ARG A 72 -16.62 -15.21 7.13
CA ARG A 72 -15.46 -15.83 7.79
C ARG A 72 -15.06 -15.01 9.03
N PRO A 73 -14.88 -15.67 10.20
CA PRO A 73 -14.32 -14.98 11.36
C PRO A 73 -12.91 -14.48 11.04
N ARG A 74 -12.59 -13.24 11.42
CA ARG A 74 -11.23 -12.73 11.30
C ARG A 74 -10.37 -13.36 12.39
N ILE A 75 -9.51 -14.29 11.99
CA ILE A 75 -8.46 -14.81 12.85
C ILE A 75 -7.42 -13.69 12.99
N HIS A 76 -7.31 -13.10 14.21
CA HIS A 76 -6.38 -12.05 14.61
C HIS A 76 -6.61 -10.63 14.02
N THR A 77 -7.42 -9.86 14.71
CA THR A 77 -7.13 -8.44 14.97
C THR A 77 -6.68 -8.32 16.43
N ARG A 78 -5.38 -8.39 16.70
CA ARG A 78 -4.83 -7.88 17.95
C ARG A 78 -5.10 -6.37 17.98
N GLY A 79 -5.83 -5.89 18.98
CA GLY A 79 -6.16 -4.49 19.13
C GLY A 79 -7.65 -4.12 18.91
N ALA A 80 -8.54 -5.09 18.67
CA ALA A 80 -9.97 -4.83 18.85
C ALA A 80 -10.25 -4.83 20.37
N ALA A 81 -10.97 -3.82 20.87
CA ALA A 81 -11.51 -3.85 22.21
C ALA A 81 -12.23 -5.18 22.44
N GLU A 82 -12.07 -5.75 23.61
CA GLU A 82 -12.71 -7.01 23.98
C GLU A 82 -14.21 -6.92 23.68
N GLY A 83 -14.67 -7.67 22.67
CA GLY A 83 -16.08 -7.78 22.28
C GLY A 83 -16.43 -7.57 20.81
N GLU A 84 -15.64 -6.89 19.99
CA GLU A 84 -15.92 -6.76 18.55
C GLU A 84 -15.30 -7.90 17.73
N GLN A 85 -16.04 -8.98 17.54
CA GLN A 85 -15.74 -9.96 16.49
C GLN A 85 -16.00 -9.30 15.13
N ARG A 86 -14.98 -8.68 14.54
CA ARG A 86 -15.09 -8.22 13.15
C ARG A 86 -15.19 -9.44 12.24
N VAL A 87 -16.37 -9.66 11.72
CA VAL A 87 -16.68 -10.74 10.79
C VAL A 87 -16.32 -10.29 9.36
N GLY A 88 -15.78 -11.21 8.56
CA GLY A 88 -15.55 -11.03 7.13
C GLY A 88 -14.21 -10.39 6.76
N LEU A 89 -13.77 -10.65 5.53
CA LEU A 89 -12.55 -10.05 4.97
C LEU A 89 -12.80 -8.59 4.58
N ALA A 90 -11.75 -7.77 4.70
CA ALA A 90 -11.79 -6.38 4.23
C ALA A 90 -12.10 -6.30 2.73
N ASN A 91 -12.81 -5.24 2.30
CA ASN A 91 -13.22 -5.05 0.90
C ASN A 91 -12.03 -5.13 -0.08
N ALA A 92 -10.87 -4.53 0.27
CA ALA A 92 -9.65 -4.63 -0.52
C ALA A 92 -9.17 -6.08 -0.70
N THR A 93 -9.29 -6.92 0.34
CA THR A 93 -8.93 -8.35 0.27
C THR A 93 -9.92 -9.13 -0.60
N LEU A 94 -11.22 -8.82 -0.50
CA LEU A 94 -12.25 -9.41 -1.37
C LEU A 94 -11.97 -9.07 -2.84
N GLN A 95 -11.67 -7.80 -3.14
CA GLN A 95 -11.31 -7.37 -4.48
C GLN A 95 -10.07 -8.08 -5.01
N GLN A 96 -9.02 -8.18 -4.19
CA GLN A 96 -7.79 -8.89 -4.58
C GLN A 96 -8.05 -10.37 -4.91
N ARG A 97 -8.90 -11.05 -4.13
CA ARG A 97 -9.29 -12.44 -4.39
C ARG A 97 -10.07 -12.57 -5.69
N LEU A 98 -11.04 -11.67 -5.93
CA LEU A 98 -11.80 -11.65 -7.18
C LEU A 98 -10.94 -11.34 -8.40
N VAL A 99 -9.87 -10.55 -8.27
CA VAL A 99 -8.93 -10.31 -9.38
C VAL A 99 -8.29 -11.61 -9.84
N ALA A 100 -7.83 -12.47 -8.93
CA ALA A 100 -7.23 -13.75 -9.30
C ALA A 100 -8.25 -14.68 -9.98
N VAL A 101 -9.47 -14.79 -9.42
CA VAL A 101 -10.55 -15.60 -10.01
C VAL A 101 -10.94 -15.07 -11.39
N ARG A 102 -11.04 -13.75 -11.55
CA ARG A 102 -11.34 -13.14 -12.85
C ARG A 102 -10.26 -13.46 -13.88
N LEU A 103 -8.99 -13.28 -13.54
CA LEU A 103 -7.87 -13.54 -14.46
C LEU A 103 -7.80 -15.03 -14.84
N PHE A 104 -8.16 -15.93 -13.95
CA PHE A 104 -8.30 -17.35 -14.27
C PHE A 104 -9.42 -17.60 -15.28
N TYR A 105 -10.58 -16.96 -15.13
CA TYR A 105 -11.66 -17.08 -16.11
C TYR A 105 -11.35 -16.36 -17.44
N ASP A 106 -10.63 -15.24 -17.43
CA ASP A 106 -10.12 -14.61 -18.66
C ASP A 106 -9.22 -15.59 -19.41
N TYR A 107 -8.31 -16.30 -18.72
CA TYR A 107 -7.49 -17.36 -19.30
C TYR A 107 -8.34 -18.50 -19.90
N LEU A 108 -9.36 -18.98 -19.21
CA LEU A 108 -10.24 -20.02 -19.75
C LEU A 108 -10.96 -19.60 -21.03
N ILE A 109 -11.26 -18.31 -21.18
CA ILE A 109 -11.85 -17.75 -22.40
C ILE A 109 -10.81 -17.68 -23.50
N GLU A 110 -9.58 -17.25 -23.20
CA GLU A 110 -8.45 -17.19 -24.15
C GLU A 110 -8.11 -18.56 -24.71
N GLU A 111 -8.22 -19.62 -23.87
CA GLU A 111 -8.04 -21.03 -24.29
C GLU A 111 -9.26 -21.64 -24.98
N GLY A 112 -10.33 -20.87 -25.20
CA GLY A 112 -11.56 -21.36 -25.87
C GLY A 112 -12.40 -22.32 -25.01
N LEU A 113 -12.09 -22.46 -23.72
CA LEU A 113 -12.77 -23.38 -22.79
C LEU A 113 -14.06 -22.78 -22.21
N ARG A 114 -14.22 -21.47 -22.31
CA ARG A 114 -15.43 -20.73 -21.89
C ARG A 114 -15.72 -19.57 -22.81
N THR A 115 -16.98 -19.15 -22.83
CA THR A 115 -17.43 -17.99 -23.63
C THR A 115 -17.65 -16.73 -22.80
N SER A 116 -17.70 -16.85 -21.45
CA SER A 116 -17.99 -15.73 -20.58
C SER A 116 -17.29 -15.82 -19.23
N ASN A 117 -17.00 -14.65 -18.65
CA ASN A 117 -16.39 -14.53 -17.32
C ASN A 117 -17.46 -14.21 -16.26
N PRO A 118 -17.69 -15.08 -15.27
CA PRO A 118 -18.72 -14.88 -14.25
C PRO A 118 -18.39 -13.72 -13.29
N VAL A 119 -17.12 -13.35 -13.13
CA VAL A 119 -16.71 -12.22 -12.28
C VAL A 119 -17.01 -10.88 -12.96
N GLY A 120 -17.03 -10.84 -14.27
CA GLY A 120 -17.29 -9.63 -15.07
C GLY A 120 -16.19 -8.58 -14.88
N ARG A 121 -15.96 -7.79 -15.92
CA ARG A 121 -15.28 -6.51 -15.79
C ARG A 121 -16.35 -5.47 -15.60
N GLY A 122 -16.31 -4.68 -14.52
CA GLY A 122 -16.96 -3.40 -14.56
C GLY A 122 -16.41 -2.70 -15.80
N GLN A 123 -17.21 -2.46 -16.81
CA GLN A 123 -16.76 -1.81 -18.04
C GLN A 123 -16.23 -0.42 -17.66
N GLY A 124 -14.90 -0.33 -17.53
CA GLY A 124 -14.17 0.92 -17.63
C GLY A 124 -14.16 1.29 -19.12
N ALA A 125 -14.59 2.50 -19.40
CA ALA A 125 -14.74 3.08 -20.71
C ALA A 125 -13.62 2.73 -21.69
N SER A 126 -13.94 1.94 -22.71
CA SER A 126 -13.30 1.96 -24.01
C SER A 126 -14.34 1.46 -25.02
N GLY A 127 -14.92 2.40 -25.74
CA GLY A 127 -15.86 2.13 -26.83
C GLY A 127 -17.16 2.89 -26.68
N GLY A 128 -17.36 3.92 -27.52
CA GLY A 128 -18.51 4.81 -27.54
C GLY A 128 -19.85 4.07 -27.53
N GLY A 129 -20.61 4.34 -26.52
CA GLY A 129 -21.98 3.89 -26.35
C GLY A 129 -22.54 4.41 -25.04
N SER A 130 -23.60 5.17 -25.08
CA SER A 130 -24.36 5.70 -23.97
C SER A 130 -24.86 4.57 -23.05
N GLY A 131 -24.04 4.11 -22.11
CA GLY A 131 -24.39 3.07 -21.15
C GLY A 131 -23.83 3.39 -19.78
N ARG A 132 -24.64 3.34 -18.73
CA ARG A 132 -24.26 3.45 -17.33
C ARG A 132 -23.00 2.63 -17.05
N PRO A 133 -21.99 3.19 -16.34
CA PRO A 133 -20.80 2.43 -15.97
C PRO A 133 -21.24 1.19 -15.18
N SER A 134 -20.97 0.00 -15.75
CA SER A 134 -21.22 -1.26 -15.06
C SER A 134 -20.37 -1.28 -13.80
N ARG A 135 -20.99 -1.10 -12.64
CA ARG A 135 -20.35 -1.26 -11.35
C ARG A 135 -19.85 -2.71 -11.25
N GLY A 136 -18.54 -2.91 -11.04
CA GLY A 136 -18.01 -4.24 -10.74
C GLY A 136 -18.77 -4.88 -9.58
N LEU A 137 -18.66 -6.20 -9.41
CA LEU A 137 -19.37 -6.96 -8.37
C LEU A 137 -19.16 -6.42 -6.94
N LEU A 138 -18.10 -5.67 -6.71
CA LEU A 138 -17.82 -4.98 -5.46
C LEU A 138 -17.55 -3.50 -5.73
N THR A 139 -18.21 -2.63 -4.97
CA THR A 139 -17.92 -1.20 -4.98
C THR A 139 -16.51 -0.96 -4.49
N ARG A 140 -15.69 -0.27 -5.29
CA ARG A 140 -14.33 0.11 -4.89
C ARG A 140 -14.43 1.23 -3.86
N GLN A 141 -14.25 0.89 -2.60
CA GLN A 141 -14.06 1.87 -1.54
C GLN A 141 -12.57 2.24 -1.51
N THR A 142 -12.27 3.50 -1.79
CA THR A 142 -10.92 4.04 -1.65
C THR A 142 -10.85 4.73 -0.31
N GLU A 143 -10.34 4.02 0.69
CA GLU A 143 -10.03 4.63 1.98
C GLU A 143 -8.77 5.46 1.85
N LEU A 144 -8.77 6.64 2.48
CA LEU A 144 -7.56 7.45 2.60
C LEU A 144 -6.55 6.72 3.49
N PRO A 145 -5.24 6.83 3.20
CA PRO A 145 -4.24 6.27 4.08
C PRO A 145 -4.37 6.87 5.49
N TRP A 146 -4.37 6.01 6.50
CA TRP A 146 -4.27 6.47 7.87
C TRP A 146 -2.87 7.07 8.12
N ILE A 147 -2.84 8.21 8.79
CA ILE A 147 -1.63 8.87 9.29
C ILE A 147 -1.82 9.19 10.78
N PRO A 148 -0.77 9.10 11.59
CA PRO A 148 -0.83 9.44 13.01
C PRO A 148 -1.09 10.94 13.20
N SER A 149 -1.68 11.30 14.35
CA SER A 149 -1.66 12.70 14.83
C SER A 149 -0.23 13.13 15.15
N GLU A 150 -0.04 14.44 15.38
CA GLU A 150 1.28 14.96 15.76
C GLU A 150 1.78 14.35 17.07
N GLU A 151 0.91 14.22 18.06
CA GLU A 151 1.22 13.62 19.38
C GLU A 151 1.59 12.14 19.23
N GLN A 152 0.84 11.41 18.42
CA GLN A 152 1.12 10.00 18.12
C GLN A 152 2.47 9.85 17.38
N TRP A 153 2.76 10.75 16.44
CA TRP A 153 4.03 10.73 15.72
C TRP A 153 5.19 11.02 16.65
N GLN A 154 5.07 12.00 17.55
CA GLN A 154 6.08 12.30 18.58
C GLN A 154 6.31 11.11 19.51
N ALA A 155 5.25 10.42 19.95
CA ALA A 155 5.36 9.20 20.76
C ALA A 155 6.14 8.09 20.04
N VAL A 156 5.86 7.88 18.74
CA VAL A 156 6.60 6.92 17.91
C VAL A 156 8.07 7.31 17.78
N LEU A 157 8.36 8.60 17.54
CA LEU A 157 9.75 9.11 17.43
C LEU A 157 10.51 8.96 18.75
N ALA A 158 9.88 9.18 19.89
CA ALA A 158 10.48 8.98 21.21
C ALA A 158 10.94 7.52 21.40
N VAL A 159 10.11 6.55 20.99
CA VAL A 159 10.50 5.13 21.01
C VAL A 159 11.62 4.84 20.01
N PHE A 160 11.56 5.40 18.79
CA PHE A 160 12.67 5.23 17.83
C PHE A 160 13.98 5.80 18.34
N ALA A 161 13.97 6.87 19.11
CA ALA A 161 15.19 7.48 19.69
C ALA A 161 15.97 6.51 20.59
N THR A 162 15.30 5.54 21.22
CA THR A 162 15.93 4.51 22.06
C THR A 162 16.41 3.29 21.28
N GLU A 163 16.10 3.19 19.99
CA GLU A 163 16.47 2.07 19.15
C GLU A 163 17.93 2.08 18.73
N PRO A 164 18.53 0.92 18.39
CA PRO A 164 19.87 0.83 17.81
C PRO A 164 20.03 1.72 16.56
N ALA A 165 21.25 2.16 16.27
CA ALA A 165 21.57 3.08 15.18
C ALA A 165 21.01 2.62 13.82
N ARG A 166 21.01 1.31 13.55
CA ARG A 166 20.39 0.71 12.36
C ARG A 166 18.91 1.07 12.26
N ASN A 167 18.14 0.81 13.32
CA ASN A 167 16.68 1.00 13.29
C ASN A 167 16.31 2.48 13.21
N ARG A 168 17.08 3.36 13.88
CA ARG A 168 16.92 4.82 13.79
C ARG A 168 17.15 5.31 12.36
N LEU A 169 18.23 4.87 11.72
CA LEU A 169 18.50 5.22 10.32
C LEU A 169 17.42 4.68 9.38
N MET A 170 16.97 3.44 9.59
CA MET A 170 15.89 2.87 8.77
C MET A 170 14.60 3.68 8.86
N ALA A 171 14.22 4.14 10.05
CA ALA A 171 13.06 4.99 10.25
C ALA A 171 13.23 6.35 9.54
N ALA A 172 14.40 7.00 9.72
CA ALA A 172 14.70 8.27 9.10
C ALA A 172 14.66 8.18 7.56
N LEU A 173 15.26 7.17 6.95
CA LEU A 173 15.23 6.98 5.50
C LEU A 173 13.83 6.60 4.98
N ALA A 174 13.06 5.81 5.75
CA ALA A 174 11.69 5.47 5.39
C ALA A 174 10.78 6.70 5.30
N TYR A 175 11.00 7.68 6.19
CA TYR A 175 10.30 8.95 6.16
C TYR A 175 10.92 9.89 5.12
N ASP A 176 12.17 10.30 5.25
CA ASP A 176 12.83 11.32 4.43
C ASP A 176 12.74 11.04 2.92
N ALA A 177 13.00 9.80 2.51
CA ALA A 177 13.02 9.40 1.11
C ALA A 177 11.73 8.67 0.68
N ALA A 178 10.71 8.67 1.54
CA ALA A 178 9.42 8.00 1.33
C ALA A 178 9.56 6.55 0.80
N LEU A 179 10.52 5.78 1.34
CA LEU A 179 10.86 4.47 0.81
C LEU A 179 9.78 3.42 1.10
N ARG A 180 9.52 2.57 0.12
CA ARG A 180 8.76 1.34 0.37
C ARG A 180 9.60 0.38 1.22
N ARG A 181 8.96 -0.45 2.03
CA ARG A 181 9.64 -1.45 2.86
C ARG A 181 10.67 -2.28 2.09
N GLU A 182 10.33 -2.71 0.88
CA GLU A 182 11.20 -3.50 0.04
C GLU A 182 12.39 -2.69 -0.49
N GLU A 183 12.16 -1.45 -0.90
CA GLU A 183 13.21 -0.52 -1.33
C GLU A 183 14.21 -0.28 -0.19
N LEU A 184 13.71 0.04 1.00
CA LEU A 184 14.52 0.30 2.20
C LEU A 184 15.38 -0.91 2.58
N CYS A 185 14.79 -2.09 2.73
CA CYS A 185 15.53 -3.28 3.16
C CYS A 185 16.48 -3.82 2.10
N SER A 186 16.30 -3.43 0.83
CA SER A 186 17.16 -3.85 -0.28
C SER A 186 18.28 -2.86 -0.60
N LEU A 187 18.38 -1.74 0.14
CA LEU A 187 19.47 -0.77 -0.06
C LEU A 187 20.82 -1.44 0.11
N ARG A 188 21.77 -1.03 -0.72
CA ARG A 188 23.17 -1.44 -0.66
C ARG A 188 24.06 -0.24 -0.33
N THR A 189 25.28 -0.51 0.10
CA THR A 189 26.28 0.53 0.34
C THR A 189 26.56 1.39 -0.90
N ASP A 190 26.48 0.78 -2.09
CA ASP A 190 26.75 1.45 -3.37
C ASP A 190 25.54 2.26 -3.89
N ASP A 191 24.39 2.16 -3.22
CA ASP A 191 23.19 2.94 -3.58
C ASP A 191 23.19 4.34 -2.93
N ILE A 192 24.20 4.65 -2.09
CA ILE A 192 24.27 5.90 -1.33
C ILE A 192 25.36 6.80 -1.90
N ASP A 193 25.00 8.04 -2.18
CA ASP A 193 25.94 9.14 -2.42
C ASP A 193 25.88 10.11 -1.22
N PRO A 194 26.80 9.98 -0.25
CA PRO A 194 26.80 10.83 0.94
C PRO A 194 27.13 12.29 0.62
N SER A 195 27.93 12.55 -0.42
CA SER A 195 28.36 13.89 -0.80
C SER A 195 27.20 14.75 -1.28
N ARG A 196 26.27 14.14 -2.01
CA ARG A 196 25.06 14.79 -2.52
C ARG A 196 23.82 14.51 -1.68
N ARG A 197 23.93 13.68 -0.66
CA ARG A 197 22.80 13.17 0.15
C ARG A 197 21.70 12.55 -0.71
N MET A 198 22.08 11.68 -1.62
CA MET A 198 21.17 11.02 -2.55
C MET A 198 21.20 9.51 -2.36
N LEU A 199 20.04 8.88 -2.57
CA LEU A 199 19.86 7.43 -2.66
C LEU A 199 19.44 7.05 -4.08
N ARG A 200 20.08 6.03 -4.62
CA ARG A 200 19.67 5.38 -5.86
C ARG A 200 18.76 4.20 -5.53
N ILE A 201 17.50 4.32 -5.89
CA ILE A 201 16.54 3.22 -5.77
C ILE A 201 16.58 2.43 -7.08
N ARG A 202 17.06 1.20 -7.00
CA ARG A 202 17.28 0.35 -8.16
C ARG A 202 15.96 -0.19 -8.71
N ALA A 203 15.86 -0.31 -10.05
CA ALA A 203 14.64 -0.73 -10.73
C ALA A 203 14.15 -2.11 -10.28
N GLU A 204 15.06 -3.07 -10.06
CA GLU A 204 14.74 -4.42 -9.63
C GLU A 204 14.16 -4.51 -8.22
N THR A 205 14.38 -3.50 -7.37
CA THR A 205 13.82 -3.44 -6.01
C THR A 205 12.46 -2.75 -5.96
N THR A 206 12.01 -2.17 -7.09
CA THR A 206 10.75 -1.44 -7.16
C THR A 206 9.64 -2.29 -7.77
N LYS A 207 8.42 -2.14 -7.25
CA LYS A 207 7.23 -2.78 -7.83
C LYS A 207 6.96 -2.32 -9.28
N THR A 208 7.42 -1.12 -9.63
CA THR A 208 7.19 -0.50 -10.95
C THR A 208 8.30 -0.81 -11.95
N ARG A 209 9.38 -1.49 -11.54
CA ARG A 209 10.60 -1.72 -12.32
C ARG A 209 11.21 -0.45 -12.91
N ALA A 210 10.99 0.70 -12.25
CA ALA A 210 11.58 1.98 -12.60
C ALA A 210 12.48 2.44 -11.44
N GLY A 211 13.76 2.66 -11.73
CA GLY A 211 14.70 3.23 -10.78
C GLY A 211 14.45 4.73 -10.61
N ARG A 212 14.91 5.28 -9.49
CA ARG A 212 14.90 6.72 -9.22
C ARG A 212 16.01 7.10 -8.25
N ALA A 213 16.38 8.37 -8.27
CA ALA A 213 17.21 8.97 -7.23
C ALA A 213 16.33 9.82 -6.31
N VAL A 214 16.53 9.70 -4.99
CA VAL A 214 15.79 10.46 -3.99
C VAL A 214 16.75 11.08 -2.98
N PRO A 215 16.56 12.34 -2.58
CA PRO A 215 17.36 12.96 -1.54
C PRO A 215 16.97 12.48 -0.14
N TYR A 216 17.88 12.69 0.81
CA TYR A 216 17.61 12.60 2.24
C TYR A 216 18.19 13.79 2.99
N SER A 217 17.66 14.11 4.17
CA SER A 217 18.01 15.29 4.95
C SER A 217 19.42 15.22 5.55
N ALA A 218 19.94 16.36 5.95
CA ALA A 218 21.23 16.44 6.66
C ALA A 218 21.17 15.66 7.99
N CYS A 219 20.05 15.71 8.71
CA CYS A 219 19.86 14.96 9.95
C CYS A 219 19.94 13.45 9.72
N THR A 220 19.32 12.95 8.67
CA THR A 220 19.44 11.54 8.26
C THR A 220 20.89 11.20 7.86
N GLY A 221 21.64 12.14 7.30
CA GLY A 221 23.07 11.98 7.02
C GLY A 221 23.94 11.76 8.28
N VAL A 222 23.59 12.40 9.39
CA VAL A 222 24.24 12.15 10.69
C VAL A 222 23.97 10.72 11.16
N LEU A 223 22.73 10.27 11.10
CA LEU A 223 22.34 8.90 11.46
C LEU A 223 23.02 7.87 10.55
N LEU A 224 23.15 8.17 9.26
CA LEU A 224 23.85 7.33 8.30
C LEU A 224 25.32 7.16 8.70
N THR A 225 26.02 8.26 9.02
CA THR A 225 27.41 8.23 9.44
C THR A 225 27.59 7.40 10.72
N ALA A 226 26.72 7.58 11.70
CA ALA A 226 26.74 6.81 12.93
C ALA A 226 26.52 5.31 12.67
N TYR A 227 25.56 4.97 11.81
CA TYR A 227 25.30 3.58 11.47
C TYR A 227 26.44 2.96 10.64
N LEU A 228 27.04 3.67 9.68
CA LEU A 228 28.14 3.13 8.88
C LEU A 228 29.36 2.81 9.73
N ARG A 229 29.66 3.61 10.77
CA ARG A 229 30.70 3.28 11.77
C ARG A 229 30.37 1.98 12.50
N HIS A 230 29.15 1.83 12.97
CA HIS A 230 28.69 0.60 13.63
C HIS A 230 28.71 -0.60 12.68
N ARG A 231 28.20 -0.42 11.44
CA ARG A 231 28.21 -1.46 10.41
C ARG A 231 29.61 -1.97 10.08
N ALA A 232 30.63 -1.09 10.08
CA ALA A 232 32.00 -1.46 9.80
C ALA A 232 32.60 -2.43 10.84
N VAL A 233 32.04 -2.48 12.05
CA VAL A 233 32.37 -3.49 13.09
C VAL A 233 31.78 -4.85 12.73
N ILE A 234 30.61 -4.88 12.06
CA ILE A 234 29.92 -6.12 11.67
C ILE A 234 30.49 -6.66 10.36
N SER A 235 30.64 -5.81 9.34
CA SER A 235 31.26 -6.12 8.04
C SER A 235 31.72 -4.84 7.35
N ARG A 236 32.93 -4.88 6.77
CA ARG A 236 33.46 -3.81 5.91
C ARG A 236 33.14 -4.01 4.43
N ASP A 237 32.55 -5.15 4.07
CA ASP A 237 32.28 -5.50 2.69
C ASP A 237 31.22 -4.58 2.08
N ARG A 238 31.35 -4.32 0.79
CA ARG A 238 30.28 -3.72 0.00
C ARG A 238 29.13 -4.72 -0.12
N GLY A 239 27.92 -4.23 -0.10
CA GLY A 239 26.76 -5.12 -0.19
C GLY A 239 25.52 -4.55 0.50
N PRO A 240 24.67 -5.39 1.11
CA PRO A 240 23.46 -4.94 1.81
C PRO A 240 23.81 -3.88 2.85
N LEU A 241 23.06 -2.77 2.82
CA LEU A 241 23.29 -1.67 3.77
C LEU A 241 22.96 -2.13 5.18
N PHE A 242 21.76 -2.71 5.38
CA PHE A 242 21.26 -3.10 6.70
C PHE A 242 21.57 -4.57 6.99
N LEU A 243 22.32 -4.79 8.05
CA LEU A 243 22.75 -6.12 8.48
C LEU A 243 22.02 -6.54 9.77
N SER A 244 21.87 -7.84 9.93
CA SER A 244 21.31 -8.43 11.14
C SER A 244 22.37 -8.45 12.25
N GLU A 245 21.96 -8.04 13.46
CA GLU A 245 22.75 -8.11 14.69
C GLU A 245 22.31 -9.27 15.59
N SER A 246 21.39 -10.10 15.12
CA SER A 246 20.91 -11.26 15.85
C SER A 246 21.97 -12.37 15.86
N ARG A 247 22.17 -13.03 17.00
CA ARG A 247 23.10 -14.16 17.14
C ARG A 247 22.88 -15.25 16.10
N ARG A 248 21.62 -15.49 15.69
CA ARG A 248 21.25 -16.55 14.75
C ARG A 248 21.72 -16.29 13.31
N ASN A 249 21.76 -15.03 12.88
CA ASN A 249 22.06 -14.62 11.50
C ASN A 249 22.86 -13.33 11.45
N TYR A 250 23.87 -13.22 12.33
CA TYR A 250 24.77 -12.08 12.43
C TYR A 250 25.45 -11.77 11.09
N GLY A 251 25.47 -10.50 10.71
CA GLY A 251 26.09 -10.03 9.46
C GLY A 251 25.29 -10.38 8.18
N ARG A 252 24.20 -11.14 8.26
CA ARG A 252 23.33 -11.41 7.10
C ARG A 252 22.44 -10.21 6.79
N PRO A 253 21.96 -10.08 5.53
CA PRO A 253 21.03 -9.02 5.16
C PRO A 253 19.79 -9.01 6.06
N LEU A 254 19.33 -7.81 6.45
CA LEU A 254 18.11 -7.67 7.21
C LEU A 254 16.89 -8.06 6.36
N THR A 255 16.03 -8.92 6.90
CA THR A 255 14.82 -9.36 6.19
C THR A 255 13.66 -8.35 6.33
N LEU A 256 12.77 -8.33 5.34
CA LEU A 256 11.54 -7.53 5.39
C LEU A 256 10.69 -7.83 6.63
N TRP A 257 10.69 -9.09 7.04
CA TRP A 257 9.93 -9.53 8.20
C TRP A 257 10.52 -9.00 9.52
N THR A 258 11.84 -8.99 9.64
CA THR A 258 12.53 -8.43 10.80
C THR A 258 12.19 -6.94 10.95
N TRP A 259 12.28 -6.17 9.86
CA TRP A 259 11.88 -4.75 9.89
C TRP A 259 10.42 -4.56 10.28
N SER A 260 9.51 -5.36 9.71
CA SER A 260 8.08 -5.29 10.07
C SER A 260 7.85 -5.62 11.55
N LYS A 261 8.62 -6.55 12.15
CA LYS A 261 8.55 -6.84 13.60
C LYS A 261 9.05 -5.67 14.44
N VAL A 262 10.16 -5.04 14.03
CA VAL A 262 10.68 -3.85 14.73
C VAL A 262 9.61 -2.75 14.75
N VAL A 263 9.07 -2.38 13.59
CA VAL A 263 8.04 -1.33 13.50
C VAL A 263 6.79 -1.68 14.30
N ARG A 264 6.34 -2.95 14.28
CA ARG A 264 5.19 -3.38 15.07
C ARG A 264 5.45 -3.25 16.57
N ARG A 265 6.65 -3.65 17.04
CA ARG A 265 7.02 -3.49 18.45
C ARG A 265 7.00 -2.02 18.85
N ILE A 266 7.55 -1.13 18.03
CA ILE A 266 7.55 0.31 18.27
C ILE A 266 6.12 0.86 18.33
N ALA A 267 5.24 0.45 17.41
CA ALA A 267 3.83 0.82 17.42
C ALA A 267 3.14 0.44 18.73
N VAL A 268 3.38 -0.78 19.22
CA VAL A 268 2.84 -1.26 20.50
C VAL A 268 3.42 -0.49 21.68
N THR A 269 4.74 -0.23 21.70
CA THR A 269 5.39 0.51 22.79
C THR A 269 4.95 1.97 22.83
N ALA A 270 4.69 2.59 21.69
CA ALA A 270 4.20 3.97 21.59
C ALA A 270 2.68 4.08 21.76
N ASP A 271 1.95 2.97 21.91
CA ASP A 271 0.49 2.91 21.96
C ASP A 271 -0.18 3.58 20.75
N VAL A 272 0.38 3.33 19.54
CA VAL A 272 -0.13 3.89 18.28
C VAL A 272 -0.61 2.76 17.39
N GLU A 273 -1.90 2.43 17.50
CA GLU A 273 -2.53 1.42 16.63
C GLU A 273 -2.50 1.85 15.16
N GLY A 274 -2.33 0.87 14.28
CA GLY A 274 -2.31 1.12 12.83
C GLY A 274 -0.95 1.58 12.29
N PHE A 275 0.03 1.93 13.13
CA PHE A 275 1.36 2.31 12.67
C PHE A 275 2.09 1.12 12.04
N SER A 276 2.57 1.31 10.83
CA SER A 276 3.16 0.27 9.99
C SER A 276 4.38 0.77 9.21
N THR A 277 5.06 -0.13 8.53
CA THR A 277 6.20 0.24 7.65
C THR A 277 5.81 1.17 6.49
N HIS A 278 4.53 1.25 6.12
CA HIS A 278 4.03 2.16 5.08
C HIS A 278 3.61 3.52 5.64
N THR A 279 3.34 3.61 6.94
CA THR A 279 2.86 4.84 7.59
C THR A 279 3.87 5.98 7.46
N MET A 280 5.18 5.70 7.67
CA MET A 280 6.24 6.71 7.51
C MET A 280 6.25 7.30 6.09
N ARG A 281 6.10 6.47 5.07
CA ARG A 281 5.98 6.94 3.69
C ARG A 281 4.70 7.73 3.46
N HIS A 282 3.56 7.29 4.01
CA HIS A 282 2.29 8.03 3.90
C HIS A 282 2.40 9.39 4.55
N LEU A 283 3.00 9.47 5.73
CA LEU A 283 3.24 10.71 6.46
C LEU A 283 4.12 11.67 5.65
N CYS A 284 5.29 11.23 5.18
CA CYS A 284 6.16 12.03 4.33
C CYS A 284 5.43 12.61 3.12
N LEU A 285 4.73 11.77 2.34
CA LEU A 285 4.05 12.24 1.13
C LEU A 285 2.89 13.21 1.45
N THR A 286 2.24 13.04 2.60
CA THR A 286 1.23 13.97 3.09
C THR A 286 1.87 15.31 3.49
N ASP A 287 3.01 15.26 4.17
CA ASP A 287 3.72 16.50 4.59
C ASP A 287 4.26 17.25 3.37
N LEU A 288 4.78 16.57 2.35
CA LEU A 288 5.15 17.20 1.08
C LEU A 288 3.94 17.86 0.39
N ALA A 289 2.78 17.22 0.42
CA ALA A 289 1.54 17.79 -0.11
C ALA A 289 1.11 19.03 0.71
N ARG A 290 1.22 18.98 2.05
CA ARG A 290 0.95 20.12 2.95
C ARG A 290 1.90 21.29 2.73
N MET A 291 3.15 21.01 2.37
CA MET A 291 4.15 22.01 1.98
C MET A 291 3.92 22.58 0.59
N GLY A 292 2.87 22.21 -0.13
CA GLY A 292 2.53 22.73 -1.44
C GLY A 292 3.31 22.11 -2.60
N TRP A 293 3.93 20.96 -2.42
CA TRP A 293 4.57 20.27 -3.53
C TRP A 293 3.55 19.88 -4.60
N GLY A 294 3.89 20.12 -5.86
CA GLY A 294 3.03 19.73 -6.97
C GLY A 294 2.88 18.21 -7.10
N LEU A 295 1.72 17.78 -7.60
CA LEU A 295 1.36 16.36 -7.76
C LEU A 295 2.42 15.53 -8.50
N HIS A 296 2.99 16.10 -9.58
CA HIS A 296 4.04 15.44 -10.37
C HIS A 296 5.34 15.28 -9.59
N ALA A 297 5.75 16.29 -8.81
CA ALA A 297 6.94 16.22 -7.99
C ALA A 297 6.82 15.13 -6.92
N ILE A 298 5.67 15.06 -6.22
CA ILE A 298 5.37 14.01 -5.24
C ILE A 298 5.34 12.63 -5.91
N ALA A 299 4.70 12.50 -7.08
CA ALA A 299 4.63 11.24 -7.81
C ALA A 299 6.02 10.73 -8.21
N THR A 300 6.87 11.61 -8.74
CA THR A 300 8.25 11.30 -9.12
C THR A 300 9.09 10.89 -7.91
N PHE A 301 9.03 11.68 -6.83
CA PHE A 301 9.71 11.40 -5.57
C PHE A 301 9.30 10.05 -5.00
N ALA A 302 8.00 9.78 -4.95
CA ALA A 302 7.45 8.52 -4.46
C ALA A 302 7.69 7.32 -5.38
N GLY A 303 8.01 7.54 -6.66
CA GLY A 303 8.03 6.49 -7.69
C GLY A 303 6.64 5.87 -7.90
N HIS A 304 5.62 6.72 -8.04
CA HIS A 304 4.27 6.30 -8.41
C HIS A 304 4.14 6.19 -9.92
N ARG A 305 3.59 5.08 -10.38
CA ARG A 305 3.32 4.86 -11.82
C ARG A 305 2.07 5.61 -12.30
N SER A 306 1.14 5.87 -11.39
CA SER A 306 -0.12 6.57 -11.65
C SER A 306 -0.26 7.75 -10.69
N LEU A 307 -0.66 8.89 -11.23
CA LEU A 307 -0.98 10.10 -10.45
C LEU A 307 -2.16 9.86 -9.50
N GLU A 308 -3.08 8.96 -9.83
CA GLU A 308 -4.19 8.55 -8.95
C GLU A 308 -3.70 8.08 -7.57
N SER A 309 -2.55 7.38 -7.54
CA SER A 309 -1.92 6.96 -6.29
C SER A 309 -1.45 8.14 -5.43
N THR A 310 -1.14 9.28 -6.05
CA THR A 310 -0.65 10.49 -5.38
C THR A 310 -1.79 11.40 -4.95
N LEU A 311 -2.91 11.41 -5.68
CA LEU A 311 -4.11 12.22 -5.34
C LEU A 311 -4.62 11.97 -3.93
N ARG A 312 -4.43 10.75 -3.39
CA ARG A 312 -4.83 10.40 -2.01
C ARG A 312 -4.18 11.30 -0.95
N TYR A 313 -2.96 11.77 -1.20
CA TYR A 313 -2.22 12.61 -0.25
C TYR A 313 -2.67 14.07 -0.30
N ILE A 314 -3.13 14.53 -1.47
CA ILE A 314 -3.70 15.89 -1.62
C ILE A 314 -5.03 15.98 -0.87
N HIS A 315 -5.86 14.94 -0.91
CA HIS A 315 -7.13 14.94 -0.18
C HIS A 315 -6.95 14.95 1.36
N LEU A 316 -5.80 14.50 1.88
CA LEU A 316 -5.48 14.58 3.31
C LEU A 316 -5.11 16.00 3.78
N SER A 317 -4.84 16.92 2.85
CA SER A 317 -4.50 18.32 3.14
C SER A 317 -5.71 19.26 3.22
N GLY A 318 -6.90 18.76 3.55
CA GLY A 318 -8.16 19.52 3.53
C GLY A 318 -8.15 20.89 4.27
N ARG A 319 -7.28 21.09 5.26
CA ARG A 319 -7.02 22.40 5.88
C ARG A 319 -6.50 23.41 4.87
N GLU A 320 -5.63 23.00 3.98
CA GLU A 320 -5.01 23.83 2.97
C GLU A 320 -6.02 24.32 1.91
N LEU A 321 -7.04 23.50 1.62
CA LEU A 321 -8.10 23.90 0.70
C LEU A 321 -8.93 25.06 1.29
N ALA A 322 -9.23 25.00 2.59
CA ALA A 322 -9.94 26.06 3.29
C ALA A 322 -9.11 27.34 3.36
N GLU A 323 -7.80 27.24 3.64
CA GLU A 323 -6.88 28.39 3.67
C GLU A 323 -6.68 29.00 2.28
N LYS A 324 -6.50 28.18 1.23
CA LYS A 324 -6.41 28.64 -0.16
C LYS A 324 -7.71 29.27 -0.64
N LEU A 325 -8.86 28.69 -0.25
CA LEU A 325 -10.16 29.25 -0.55
C LEU A 325 -10.34 30.60 0.12
N ASN A 326 -10.06 30.69 1.43
CA ASN A 326 -10.14 31.95 2.18
C ASN A 326 -9.23 33.02 1.59
N LYS A 327 -7.97 32.68 1.28
CA LYS A 327 -7.02 33.62 0.68
C LYS A 327 -7.42 34.08 -0.72
N GLY A 328 -7.89 33.12 -1.56
CA GLY A 328 -8.38 33.40 -2.91
C GLY A 328 -9.68 34.21 -2.90
N MET A 329 -10.63 33.86 -2.04
CA MET A 329 -11.92 34.53 -1.92
C MET A 329 -11.76 35.95 -1.37
N THR A 330 -10.85 36.16 -0.40
CA THR A 330 -10.53 37.48 0.12
C THR A 330 -9.92 38.39 -0.96
N GLN A 331 -9.08 37.87 -1.82
CA GLN A 331 -8.43 38.65 -2.89
C GLN A 331 -9.35 38.92 -4.09
N ILE A 332 -10.17 37.91 -4.48
CA ILE A 332 -10.94 37.96 -5.73
C ILE A 332 -12.37 38.47 -5.50
N HIS A 333 -12.92 38.29 -4.33
CA HIS A 333 -14.35 38.48 -4.05
C HIS A 333 -14.64 39.39 -2.84
N ALA A 334 -13.65 40.14 -2.33
CA ALA A 334 -13.84 41.04 -1.17
C ALA A 334 -15.10 41.92 -1.37
N TRP A 335 -15.27 42.52 -2.54
CA TRP A 335 -16.43 43.34 -2.90
C TRP A 335 -17.77 42.53 -2.92
N ARG A 336 -17.73 41.24 -3.31
CA ARG A 336 -18.95 40.39 -3.30
C ARG A 336 -19.43 40.09 -1.89
N VAL A 337 -18.49 39.78 -1.00
CA VAL A 337 -18.78 39.52 0.40
C VAL A 337 -19.34 40.77 1.06
N GLU A 338 -18.77 41.90 0.77
CA GLU A 338 -19.21 43.23 1.27
C GLU A 338 -20.64 43.54 0.80
N MET A 339 -20.95 43.35 -0.48
CA MET A 339 -22.30 43.51 -1.04
C MET A 339 -23.34 42.58 -0.42
N LEU A 340 -22.97 41.34 -0.14
CA LEU A 340 -23.86 40.34 0.45
C LEU A 340 -24.06 40.57 1.97
N THR A 341 -23.11 41.14 2.66
CA THR A 341 -23.22 41.45 4.10
C THR A 341 -23.93 42.77 4.37
N GLN A 342 -23.84 43.78 3.47
CA GLN A 342 -24.54 45.04 3.62
C GLN A 342 -26.06 44.94 3.53
N GLN A 343 -26.61 43.91 2.94
CA GLN A 343 -28.06 43.66 2.87
C GLN A 343 -28.70 43.01 4.12
N GLN A 344 -27.90 42.61 5.11
CA GLN A 344 -28.42 41.91 6.30
C GLN A 344 -28.78 42.82 7.48
N PHE A 345 -28.47 44.13 7.42
CA PHE A 345 -28.89 45.09 8.46
C PHE A 345 -29.51 46.33 7.80
N PRO A 346 -30.81 46.37 7.54
CA PRO A 346 -31.45 47.65 7.32
C PRO A 346 -31.38 48.40 8.66
N ASP A 347 -30.83 49.63 8.57
CA ASP A 347 -30.75 50.54 9.71
C ASP A 347 -32.10 50.61 10.39
N GLY A 348 -32.16 50.17 11.64
CA GLY A 348 -33.29 50.36 12.50
C GLY A 348 -33.50 51.87 12.73
N THR A 349 -34.41 52.46 12.01
CA THR A 349 -34.91 53.80 12.29
C THR A 349 -35.43 53.89 13.69
N ALA A 350 -34.68 54.60 14.50
CA ALA A 350 -35.20 55.16 15.73
C ALA A 350 -36.32 56.16 15.41
N SER A 351 -37.47 55.97 16.02
CA SER A 351 -38.47 57.04 16.29
C SER A 351 -39.07 56.77 17.65
#